data_160e3897a35e4d0392586a765a659959
#
_entry.id   160e3897a35e4d0392586a765a659959
#
_cell.length_a   1.000
_cell.length_b   1.000
_cell.length_c   1.000
_cell.angle_alpha   90.00
_cell.angle_beta   90.00
_cell.angle_gamma   90.00
#
_symmetry.space_group_name_H-M   'P 1'
#
loop_
_entity.id
_entity.type
_entity.pdbx_description
1 polymer ?
#
loop_
_entity_poly.entity_id
_entity_poly.type
_entity_poly.pdbx_seq_one_letter_code
_entity_poly.pdbx_strand_id
1 'polypeptide(L)'
;MRHFLNFADISKAEILGILELASKIKKEAKAREFKPYLKDQKLAMIFEKSSTRTRVSFEVGMIELGGHPLFLSSRDIQLGRGEPVKDTARVLGRMVDMIMARVYKQSDLEELAKYSGVPVINGLSDDFHPVQVMADLLTLQELGLNIEKMKMCYIGDGNNMTNSFIEAAGKLGFELAIATPKGYEPSSAVLKIAQSEAKQSGAKISLTNEPKEAIKNADVVVTDTWISMGQEDEKEGRIADFKGFCIDSKLMAMSGKKSVFLHCLPAYRGYEMSEEVFESHADEIFAEAENRLHAQKGIMVWCDQNR
;
A
#
# COMPACT_ATOMS: atom_id res chain seq x y z
N MET A 1 0.76 22.64 1.44
CA MET A 1 0.40 21.57 0.47
C MET A 1 0.79 20.24 1.06
N ARG A 2 -0.11 19.24 1.03
CA ARG A 2 0.15 17.87 1.51
C ARG A 2 0.35 16.93 0.33
N HIS A 3 1.29 16.00 0.49
CA HIS A 3 1.55 14.88 -0.41
C HIS A 3 1.24 13.58 0.32
N PHE A 4 1.07 12.49 -0.42
CA PHE A 4 0.90 11.15 0.16
C PHE A 4 2.00 10.22 -0.36
N LEU A 5 3.22 10.33 0.20
CA LEU A 5 4.40 9.60 -0.26
C LEU A 5 4.67 8.34 0.56
N ASN A 6 4.44 8.39 1.87
CA ASN A 6 4.58 7.33 2.86
C ASN A 6 3.75 7.69 4.10
N PHE A 7 3.81 6.89 5.17
CA PHE A 7 3.12 7.21 6.43
C PHE A 7 3.96 8.09 7.37
N ALA A 8 5.26 8.20 7.17
CA ALA A 8 6.12 8.98 8.06
C ALA A 8 5.67 10.45 8.15
N ASP A 9 5.23 11.03 7.03
CA ASP A 9 4.80 12.44 6.95
C ASP A 9 3.31 12.67 7.24
N ILE A 10 2.56 11.60 7.55
CA ILE A 10 1.12 11.64 7.79
C ILE A 10 0.85 11.34 9.26
N SER A 11 0.05 12.19 9.91
CA SER A 11 -0.37 11.96 11.29
C SER A 11 -1.44 10.87 11.39
N LYS A 12 -1.57 10.27 12.59
CA LYS A 12 -2.66 9.33 12.90
C LYS A 12 -4.03 9.90 12.58
N ALA A 13 -4.27 11.17 12.93
CA ALA A 13 -5.56 11.82 12.67
C ALA A 13 -5.84 11.96 11.17
N GLU A 14 -4.82 12.26 10.37
CA GLU A 14 -4.96 12.33 8.90
C GLU A 14 -5.23 10.94 8.30
N ILE A 15 -4.54 9.88 8.77
CA ILE A 15 -4.80 8.50 8.32
C ILE A 15 -6.28 8.12 8.59
N LEU A 16 -6.75 8.33 9.82
CA LEU A 16 -8.14 8.03 10.20
C LEU A 16 -9.14 8.88 9.41
N GLY A 17 -8.86 10.16 9.20
CA GLY A 17 -9.69 11.07 8.40
C GLY A 17 -9.78 10.63 6.92
N ILE A 18 -8.68 10.17 6.33
CA ILE A 18 -8.68 9.63 4.96
C ILE A 18 -9.52 8.34 4.88
N LEU A 19 -9.41 7.44 5.87
CA LEU A 19 -10.21 6.21 5.92
C LEU A 19 -11.71 6.50 6.07
N GLU A 20 -12.08 7.46 6.92
CA GLU A 20 -13.46 7.91 7.06
C GLU A 20 -14.01 8.48 5.75
N LEU A 21 -13.23 9.35 5.10
CA LEU A 21 -13.57 9.93 3.80
C LEU A 21 -13.72 8.85 2.71
N ALA A 22 -12.80 7.89 2.67
CA ALA A 22 -12.85 6.76 1.74
C ALA A 22 -14.11 5.90 1.95
N SER A 23 -14.44 5.58 3.22
CA SER A 23 -15.65 4.85 3.58
C SER A 23 -16.92 5.59 3.16
N LYS A 24 -16.98 6.91 3.38
CA LYS A 24 -18.10 7.76 2.96
C LYS A 24 -18.26 7.73 1.44
N ILE A 25 -17.17 7.98 0.69
CA ILE A 25 -17.19 7.98 -0.78
C ILE A 25 -17.56 6.60 -1.34
N LYS A 26 -17.11 5.51 -0.69
CA LYS A 26 -17.50 4.14 -1.05
C LYS A 26 -19.01 3.93 -0.90
N LYS A 27 -19.60 4.37 0.21
CA LYS A 27 -21.06 4.27 0.44
C LYS A 27 -21.84 5.03 -0.62
N GLU A 28 -21.43 6.25 -0.94
CA GLU A 28 -22.04 7.07 -2.01
C GLU A 28 -21.93 6.36 -3.38
N ALA A 29 -20.76 5.83 -3.73
CA ALA A 29 -20.58 5.10 -4.98
C ALA A 29 -21.43 3.81 -5.07
N LYS A 30 -21.56 3.05 -3.98
CA LYS A 30 -22.42 1.86 -3.91
C LYS A 30 -23.92 2.24 -4.06
N ALA A 31 -24.31 3.42 -3.62
CA ALA A 31 -25.66 4.00 -3.83
C ALA A 31 -25.83 4.61 -5.23
N ARG A 32 -24.82 4.58 -6.10
CA ARG A 32 -24.78 5.25 -7.41
C ARG A 32 -24.87 6.78 -7.33
N GLU A 33 -24.46 7.37 -6.21
CA GLU A 33 -24.37 8.80 -5.97
C GLU A 33 -22.92 9.27 -6.17
N PHE A 34 -22.53 9.51 -7.42
CA PHE A 34 -21.18 9.96 -7.76
C PHE A 34 -21.07 11.48 -7.58
N LYS A 35 -20.60 11.91 -6.41
CA LYS A 35 -20.37 13.32 -6.13
C LYS A 35 -19.06 13.80 -6.76
N PRO A 36 -19.06 14.92 -7.49
CA PRO A 36 -17.89 15.42 -8.19
C PRO A 36 -16.92 16.17 -7.26
N TYR A 37 -16.33 15.46 -6.30
CA TYR A 37 -15.38 16.02 -5.32
C TYR A 37 -14.16 16.69 -5.98
N LEU A 38 -13.73 16.20 -7.15
CA LEU A 38 -12.59 16.69 -7.91
C LEU A 38 -13.03 17.19 -9.31
N LYS A 39 -14.15 17.93 -9.33
CA LYS A 39 -14.75 18.41 -10.58
C LYS A 39 -13.72 19.13 -11.45
N ASP A 40 -13.62 18.71 -12.71
CA ASP A 40 -12.76 19.28 -13.76
C ASP A 40 -11.24 19.25 -13.44
N GLN A 41 -10.78 18.56 -12.38
CA GLN A 41 -9.37 18.43 -12.05
C GLN A 41 -8.69 17.35 -12.90
N LYS A 42 -7.39 17.51 -13.13
CA LYS A 42 -6.56 16.64 -13.95
C LYS A 42 -5.55 15.91 -13.05
N LEU A 43 -5.52 14.59 -13.16
CA LEU A 43 -4.55 13.72 -12.50
C LEU A 43 -3.55 13.18 -13.53
N ALA A 44 -2.28 13.57 -13.45
CA ALA A 44 -1.22 12.90 -14.19
C ALA A 44 -0.83 11.59 -13.48
N MET A 45 -0.87 10.46 -14.18
CA MET A 45 -0.52 9.15 -13.65
C MET A 45 0.73 8.62 -14.33
N ILE A 46 1.90 8.80 -13.71
CA ILE A 46 3.20 8.37 -14.22
C ILE A 46 3.45 6.91 -13.85
N PHE A 47 3.80 6.07 -14.84
CA PHE A 47 4.10 4.67 -14.64
C PHE A 47 5.46 4.29 -15.24
N GLU A 48 6.44 3.98 -14.40
CA GLU A 48 7.67 3.28 -14.76
C GLU A 48 7.49 1.76 -14.70
N LYS A 49 6.68 1.30 -13.72
CA LYS A 49 6.30 -0.10 -13.54
C LYS A 49 4.83 -0.30 -13.94
N SER A 50 4.56 -1.28 -14.79
CA SER A 50 3.19 -1.62 -15.19
C SER A 50 2.36 -2.10 -14.00
N SER A 51 1.06 -1.78 -14.00
CA SER A 51 0.11 -2.29 -13.00
C SER A 51 -1.32 -2.11 -13.48
N THR A 52 -2.04 -3.20 -13.59
CA THR A 52 -3.48 -3.18 -13.93
C THR A 52 -4.29 -2.56 -12.77
N ARG A 53 -4.09 -3.06 -11.54
CA ARG A 53 -4.87 -2.61 -10.37
C ARG A 53 -4.67 -1.14 -10.07
N THR A 54 -3.42 -0.66 -10.00
CA THR A 54 -3.13 0.75 -9.72
C THR A 54 -3.69 1.65 -10.82
N ARG A 55 -3.51 1.28 -12.08
CA ARG A 55 -4.03 2.06 -13.20
C ARG A 55 -5.55 2.15 -13.13
N VAL A 56 -6.24 1.03 -13.12
CA VAL A 56 -7.71 1.00 -13.14
C VAL A 56 -8.31 1.72 -11.93
N SER A 57 -7.76 1.52 -10.72
CA SER A 57 -8.31 2.13 -9.51
C SER A 57 -8.14 3.65 -9.47
N PHE A 58 -7.00 4.20 -9.92
CA PHE A 58 -6.85 5.66 -10.02
C PHE A 58 -7.63 6.25 -11.17
N GLU A 59 -7.64 5.61 -12.33
CA GLU A 59 -8.37 6.06 -13.52
C GLU A 59 -9.87 6.13 -13.25
N VAL A 60 -10.47 5.02 -12.80
CA VAL A 60 -11.89 4.96 -12.44
C VAL A 60 -12.19 5.88 -11.26
N GLY A 61 -11.34 5.88 -10.23
CA GLY A 61 -11.52 6.74 -9.06
C GLY A 61 -11.57 8.21 -9.41
N MET A 62 -10.67 8.69 -10.27
CA MET A 62 -10.66 10.09 -10.71
C MET A 62 -11.90 10.44 -11.54
N ILE A 63 -12.34 9.54 -12.44
CA ILE A 63 -13.56 9.73 -13.24
C ILE A 63 -14.80 9.80 -12.31
N GLU A 64 -14.94 8.89 -11.36
CA GLU A 64 -16.06 8.88 -10.41
C GLU A 64 -16.11 10.12 -9.51
N LEU A 65 -14.96 10.77 -9.28
CA LEU A 65 -14.85 12.02 -8.54
C LEU A 65 -15.07 13.27 -9.43
N GLY A 66 -15.37 13.09 -10.72
CA GLY A 66 -15.65 14.18 -11.67
C GLY A 66 -14.40 14.80 -12.31
N GLY A 67 -13.25 14.17 -12.18
CA GLY A 67 -11.99 14.64 -12.74
C GLY A 67 -11.56 13.87 -14.00
N HIS A 68 -10.37 14.17 -14.49
CA HIS A 68 -9.79 13.65 -15.73
C HIS A 68 -8.43 13.00 -15.47
N PRO A 69 -8.31 11.67 -15.55
CA PRO A 69 -7.02 10.98 -15.44
C PRO A 69 -6.26 11.01 -16.76
N LEU A 70 -4.94 11.19 -16.69
CA LEU A 70 -4.01 11.15 -17.82
C LEU A 70 -2.97 10.06 -17.57
N PHE A 71 -3.03 8.97 -18.32
CA PHE A 71 -2.05 7.89 -18.23
C PHE A 71 -0.76 8.26 -18.96
N LEU A 72 0.37 8.26 -18.25
CA LEU A 72 1.69 8.61 -18.72
C LEU A 72 2.66 7.44 -18.48
N SER A 73 2.89 6.62 -19.52
CA SER A 73 3.93 5.60 -19.46
C SER A 73 5.31 6.23 -19.63
N SER A 74 6.28 5.85 -18.80
CA SER A 74 7.67 6.32 -18.95
C SER A 74 8.26 6.00 -20.33
N ARG A 75 7.74 4.97 -21.01
CA ARG A 75 8.16 4.62 -22.38
C ARG A 75 7.73 5.66 -23.43
N ASP A 76 6.67 6.42 -23.13
CA ASP A 76 6.05 7.36 -24.07
C ASP A 76 6.36 8.82 -23.76
N ILE A 77 6.91 9.12 -22.57
CA ILE A 77 7.28 10.45 -22.11
C ILE A 77 8.80 10.64 -22.01
N GLN A 78 9.26 11.88 -21.89
CA GLN A 78 10.69 12.23 -21.90
C GLN A 78 11.43 11.73 -20.66
N LEU A 79 10.74 11.51 -19.54
CA LEU A 79 11.33 10.93 -18.31
C LEU A 79 12.06 9.62 -18.61
N GLY A 80 11.45 8.72 -19.39
CA GLY A 80 12.07 7.47 -19.83
C GLY A 80 13.21 7.66 -20.85
N ARG A 81 13.44 8.87 -21.34
CA ARG A 81 14.51 9.26 -22.28
C ARG A 81 15.59 10.11 -21.64
N GLY A 82 15.59 10.23 -20.30
CA GLY A 82 16.63 10.91 -19.54
C GLY A 82 16.34 12.37 -19.20
N GLU A 83 15.09 12.86 -19.36
CA GLU A 83 14.69 14.14 -18.80
C GLU A 83 14.78 14.08 -17.26
N PRO A 84 15.39 15.07 -16.59
CA PRO A 84 15.42 15.10 -15.12
C PRO A 84 14.02 15.13 -14.53
N VAL A 85 13.78 14.37 -13.45
CA VAL A 85 12.48 14.30 -12.76
C VAL A 85 11.95 15.68 -12.39
N LYS A 86 12.83 16.59 -11.90
CA LYS A 86 12.48 17.96 -11.55
C LYS A 86 11.94 18.79 -12.72
N ASP A 87 12.37 18.51 -13.95
CA ASP A 87 11.90 19.28 -15.12
C ASP A 87 10.54 18.74 -15.55
N THR A 88 10.34 17.42 -15.60
CA THR A 88 9.02 16.80 -15.75
C THR A 88 8.04 17.31 -14.67
N ALA A 89 8.48 17.38 -13.40
CA ALA A 89 7.67 17.90 -12.30
C ALA A 89 7.20 19.35 -12.54
N ARG A 90 8.12 20.24 -12.92
CA ARG A 90 7.81 21.65 -13.20
C ARG A 90 6.85 21.83 -14.37
N VAL A 91 6.98 21.01 -15.41
CA VAL A 91 6.09 21.05 -16.57
C VAL A 91 4.69 20.56 -16.19
N LEU A 92 4.61 19.37 -15.59
CA LEU A 92 3.31 18.78 -15.22
C LEU A 92 2.56 19.62 -14.19
N GLY A 93 3.27 20.18 -13.20
CA GLY A 93 2.67 21.02 -12.17
C GLY A 93 2.05 22.34 -12.69
N ARG A 94 2.31 22.71 -13.95
CA ARG A 94 1.66 23.85 -14.63
C ARG A 94 0.45 23.45 -15.47
N MET A 95 0.22 22.15 -15.66
CA MET A 95 -0.79 21.61 -16.58
C MET A 95 -1.84 20.77 -15.88
N VAL A 96 -1.50 20.15 -14.73
CA VAL A 96 -2.38 19.26 -13.99
C VAL A 96 -2.59 19.73 -12.56
N ASP A 97 -3.56 19.16 -11.90
CA ASP A 97 -3.94 19.52 -10.53
C ASP A 97 -3.33 18.56 -9.49
N MET A 98 -2.91 17.37 -9.90
CA MET A 98 -2.36 16.33 -9.03
C MET A 98 -1.48 15.38 -9.84
N ILE A 99 -0.48 14.78 -9.22
CA ILE A 99 0.38 13.76 -9.82
C ILE A 99 0.29 12.49 -8.97
N MET A 100 0.05 11.34 -9.58
CA MET A 100 0.33 10.03 -9.01
C MET A 100 1.51 9.42 -9.77
N ALA A 101 2.47 8.84 -9.07
CA ALA A 101 3.58 8.16 -9.74
C ALA A 101 3.82 6.77 -9.14
N ARG A 102 4.07 5.80 -10.04
CA ARG A 102 4.50 4.45 -9.72
C ARG A 102 5.88 4.25 -10.34
N VAL A 103 6.88 4.34 -9.49
CA VAL A 103 8.30 4.47 -9.88
C VAL A 103 9.17 3.40 -9.20
N TYR A 104 10.44 3.36 -9.53
CA TYR A 104 11.42 2.55 -8.82
C TYR A 104 11.88 3.25 -7.54
N LYS A 105 12.40 4.46 -7.65
CA LYS A 105 13.07 5.16 -6.56
C LYS A 105 12.10 6.05 -5.79
N GLN A 106 12.11 5.95 -4.47
CA GLN A 106 11.38 6.86 -3.60
C GLN A 106 11.83 8.32 -3.78
N SER A 107 13.12 8.54 -4.05
CA SER A 107 13.67 9.88 -4.32
C SER A 107 13.03 10.59 -5.51
N ASP A 108 12.55 9.84 -6.51
CA ASP A 108 11.89 10.43 -7.67
C ASP A 108 10.50 11.01 -7.28
N LEU A 109 9.79 10.34 -6.35
CA LEU A 109 8.56 10.86 -5.76
C LEU A 109 8.80 12.12 -4.92
N GLU A 110 9.88 12.13 -4.13
CA GLU A 110 10.27 13.28 -3.33
C GLU A 110 10.65 14.47 -4.23
N GLU A 111 11.33 14.21 -5.35
CA GLU A 111 11.68 15.24 -6.32
C GLU A 111 10.44 15.77 -7.05
N LEU A 112 9.48 14.89 -7.45
CA LEU A 112 8.18 15.30 -7.97
C LEU A 112 7.44 16.19 -6.97
N ALA A 113 7.36 15.80 -5.71
CA ALA A 113 6.70 16.57 -4.66
C ALA A 113 7.33 17.95 -4.45
N LYS A 114 8.67 17.99 -4.47
CA LYS A 114 9.43 19.23 -4.25
C LYS A 114 9.26 20.26 -5.37
N TYR A 115 9.13 19.82 -6.62
CA TYR A 115 9.23 20.74 -7.77
C TYR A 115 7.93 20.90 -8.56
N SER A 116 6.91 20.07 -8.36
CA SER A 116 5.66 20.14 -9.14
C SER A 116 4.76 21.33 -8.75
N GLY A 117 4.73 21.69 -7.47
CA GLY A 117 3.78 22.69 -6.96
C GLY A 117 2.33 22.18 -6.92
N VAL A 118 2.11 20.87 -7.06
CA VAL A 118 0.81 20.20 -6.92
C VAL A 118 0.95 18.96 -6.02
N PRO A 119 -0.13 18.45 -5.41
CA PRO A 119 -0.07 17.23 -4.61
C PRO A 119 0.50 16.05 -5.40
N VAL A 120 1.36 15.24 -4.74
CA VAL A 120 1.94 14.01 -5.28
C VAL A 120 1.53 12.83 -4.43
N ILE A 121 1.11 11.74 -5.09
CA ILE A 121 0.68 10.49 -4.47
C ILE A 121 1.63 9.37 -4.91
N ASN A 122 2.16 8.63 -3.96
CA ASN A 122 2.95 7.43 -4.20
C ASN A 122 2.03 6.26 -4.59
N GLY A 123 1.99 5.91 -5.87
CA GLY A 123 1.31 4.73 -6.39
C GLY A 123 2.02 3.42 -6.09
N LEU A 124 3.33 3.46 -5.93
CA LEU A 124 4.29 2.47 -5.44
C LEU A 124 5.71 2.97 -5.73
N SER A 125 6.62 2.74 -4.80
CA SER A 125 8.07 2.74 -5.04
C SER A 125 8.68 1.40 -4.58
N ASP A 126 9.99 1.21 -4.76
CA ASP A 126 10.68 0.04 -4.20
C ASP A 126 10.73 0.07 -2.68
N ASP A 127 10.63 1.25 -2.08
CA ASP A 127 10.69 1.43 -0.63
C ASP A 127 9.31 1.37 0.04
N PHE A 128 8.23 1.85 -0.63
CA PHE A 128 6.91 1.98 -0.01
C PHE A 128 5.74 1.75 -0.98
N HIS A 129 4.61 1.25 -0.43
CA HIS A 129 3.33 1.16 -1.13
C HIS A 129 2.16 1.62 -0.24
N PRO A 130 2.13 2.89 0.19
CA PRO A 130 1.21 3.36 1.21
C PRO A 130 -0.26 3.32 0.79
N VAL A 131 -0.56 3.50 -0.51
CA VAL A 131 -1.94 3.41 -1.03
C VAL A 131 -2.53 2.00 -0.95
N GLN A 132 -1.68 0.95 -0.94
CA GLN A 132 -2.12 -0.42 -0.69
C GLN A 132 -2.48 -0.58 0.78
N VAL A 133 -1.60 -0.21 1.70
CA VAL A 133 -1.86 -0.32 3.14
C VAL A 133 -3.10 0.46 3.58
N MET A 134 -3.40 1.59 2.94
CA MET A 134 -4.67 2.29 3.17
C MET A 134 -5.89 1.47 2.75
N ALA A 135 -5.80 0.69 1.68
CA ALA A 135 -6.87 -0.21 1.25
C ALA A 135 -7.01 -1.40 2.22
N ASP A 136 -5.89 -1.94 2.71
CA ASP A 136 -5.88 -3.00 3.70
C ASP A 136 -6.56 -2.54 4.99
N LEU A 137 -6.18 -1.37 5.50
CA LEU A 137 -6.78 -0.78 6.71
C LEU A 137 -8.28 -0.51 6.54
N LEU A 138 -8.72 0.00 5.39
CA LEU A 138 -10.13 0.20 5.08
C LEU A 138 -10.90 -1.13 5.09
N THR A 139 -10.31 -2.18 4.49
CA THR A 139 -10.90 -3.53 4.46
C THR A 139 -11.04 -4.10 5.87
N LEU A 140 -10.00 -3.96 6.69
CA LEU A 140 -10.01 -4.44 8.07
C LEU A 140 -11.08 -3.73 8.92
N GLN A 141 -11.26 -2.42 8.74
CA GLN A 141 -12.37 -1.69 9.39
C GLN A 141 -13.74 -2.19 8.94
N GLU A 142 -13.92 -2.46 7.65
CA GLU A 142 -15.19 -2.99 7.11
C GLU A 142 -15.50 -4.41 7.62
N LEU A 143 -14.47 -5.20 7.89
CA LEU A 143 -14.57 -6.52 8.54
C LEU A 143 -14.76 -6.43 10.06
N GLY A 144 -14.84 -5.22 10.62
CA GLY A 144 -15.13 -4.98 12.03
C GLY A 144 -13.92 -5.04 12.96
N LEU A 145 -12.70 -5.03 12.44
CA LEU A 145 -11.50 -4.98 13.26
C LEU A 145 -11.19 -3.57 13.74
N ASN A 146 -10.69 -3.48 14.97
CA ASN A 146 -10.13 -2.23 15.49
C ASN A 146 -8.68 -2.11 15.04
N ILE A 147 -8.44 -1.31 14.00
CA ILE A 147 -7.12 -1.13 13.38
C ILE A 147 -6.06 -0.49 14.29
N GLU A 148 -6.45 0.03 15.46
CA GLU A 148 -5.54 0.59 16.45
C GLU A 148 -5.15 -0.41 17.55
N LYS A 149 -5.86 -1.55 17.63
CA LYS A 149 -5.69 -2.55 18.71
C LYS A 149 -5.47 -3.97 18.21
N MET A 150 -5.56 -4.18 16.90
CA MET A 150 -5.35 -5.50 16.30
C MET A 150 -3.90 -5.97 16.43
N LYS A 151 -3.70 -7.27 16.33
CA LYS A 151 -2.41 -7.86 16.03
C LYS A 151 -2.38 -8.28 14.57
N MET A 152 -1.49 -7.68 13.80
CA MET A 152 -1.19 -8.07 12.42
C MET A 152 0.07 -8.92 12.39
N CYS A 153 0.04 -9.99 11.62
CA CYS A 153 1.19 -10.82 11.30
C CYS A 153 1.51 -10.71 9.81
N TYR A 154 2.69 -10.24 9.47
CA TYR A 154 3.21 -10.28 8.10
C TYR A 154 4.20 -11.43 7.96
N ILE A 155 4.03 -12.28 6.93
CA ILE A 155 4.95 -13.40 6.64
C ILE A 155 5.36 -13.31 5.18
N GLY A 156 6.66 -13.09 4.92
CA GLY A 156 7.15 -12.95 3.54
C GLY A 156 8.45 -12.15 3.44
N ASP A 157 8.61 -11.43 2.33
CA ASP A 157 9.76 -10.56 2.06
C ASP A 157 9.67 -9.23 2.81
N GLY A 158 10.79 -8.76 3.35
CA GLY A 158 10.91 -7.44 3.97
C GLY A 158 10.93 -6.29 2.95
N ASN A 159 9.97 -6.29 2.04
CA ASN A 159 9.84 -5.38 0.91
C ASN A 159 9.11 -4.06 1.24
N ASN A 160 8.69 -3.33 0.22
CA ASN A 160 7.96 -2.06 0.32
C ASN A 160 6.61 -2.18 1.06
N MET A 161 5.94 -3.34 0.98
CA MET A 161 4.71 -3.59 1.75
C MET A 161 5.02 -3.66 3.24
N THR A 162 6.04 -4.43 3.60
CA THR A 162 6.49 -4.56 4.99
C THR A 162 6.90 -3.21 5.56
N ASN A 163 7.69 -2.42 4.82
CA ASN A 163 8.08 -1.07 5.24
C ASN A 163 6.86 -0.17 5.49
N SER A 164 5.85 -0.22 4.60
CA SER A 164 4.63 0.58 4.75
C SER A 164 3.77 0.12 5.95
N PHE A 165 3.69 -1.18 6.23
CA PHE A 165 3.03 -1.68 7.43
C PHE A 165 3.75 -1.26 8.72
N ILE A 166 5.09 -1.26 8.71
CA ILE A 166 5.91 -0.81 9.85
C ILE A 166 5.61 0.66 10.18
N GLU A 167 5.59 1.54 9.17
CA GLU A 167 5.24 2.94 9.37
C GLU A 167 3.80 3.10 9.87
N ALA A 168 2.83 2.41 9.23
CA ALA A 168 1.43 2.46 9.63
C ALA A 168 1.22 1.98 11.08
N ALA A 169 1.89 0.89 11.48
CA ALA A 169 1.86 0.39 12.86
C ALA A 169 2.40 1.43 13.84
N GLY A 170 3.56 2.04 13.52
CA GLY A 170 4.16 3.10 14.31
C GLY A 170 3.20 4.27 14.55
N LYS A 171 2.44 4.68 13.52
CA LYS A 171 1.46 5.77 13.62
C LYS A 171 0.18 5.39 14.36
N LEU A 172 -0.42 4.24 14.01
CA LEU A 172 -1.75 3.85 14.52
C LEU A 172 -1.72 3.19 15.89
N GLY A 173 -0.63 2.51 16.23
CA GLY A 173 -0.45 1.89 17.56
C GLY A 173 -0.80 0.40 17.61
N PHE A 174 -1.08 -0.28 16.49
CA PHE A 174 -1.34 -1.72 16.50
C PHE A 174 -0.07 -2.58 16.67
N GLU A 175 -0.27 -3.85 17.06
CA GLU A 175 0.83 -4.82 17.15
C GLU A 175 1.13 -5.39 15.77
N LEU A 176 2.40 -5.33 15.34
CA LEU A 176 2.89 -5.90 14.09
C LEU A 176 4.01 -6.90 14.36
N ALA A 177 3.73 -8.18 14.06
CA ALA A 177 4.72 -9.24 14.08
C ALA A 177 5.12 -9.59 12.64
N ILE A 178 6.42 -9.55 12.36
CA ILE A 178 6.97 -9.76 11.01
C ILE A 178 7.85 -11.00 11.03
N ALA A 179 7.58 -11.94 10.12
CA ALA A 179 8.45 -13.08 9.88
C ALA A 179 9.02 -13.03 8.46
N THR A 180 10.33 -12.94 8.35
CA THR A 180 11.08 -12.96 7.09
C THR A 180 12.18 -14.02 7.13
N PRO A 181 12.57 -14.62 6.00
CA PRO A 181 13.81 -15.38 5.95
C PRO A 181 14.99 -14.52 6.32
N LYS A 182 16.05 -15.14 6.81
CA LYS A 182 17.31 -14.45 7.12
C LYS A 182 17.90 -13.84 5.85
N GLY A 183 18.26 -12.56 5.92
CA GLY A 183 18.76 -11.78 4.79
C GLY A 183 17.67 -11.03 3.99
N TYR A 184 16.40 -11.24 4.36
CA TYR A 184 15.24 -10.58 3.74
C TYR A 184 14.47 -9.70 4.74
N GLU A 185 15.17 -9.18 5.73
CA GLU A 185 14.60 -8.31 6.75
C GLU A 185 14.20 -6.94 6.15
N PRO A 186 13.16 -6.28 6.69
CA PRO A 186 12.77 -4.94 6.25
C PRO A 186 13.85 -3.89 6.58
N SER A 187 13.72 -2.72 6.00
CA SER A 187 14.63 -1.60 6.17
C SER A 187 14.86 -1.25 7.65
N SER A 188 16.11 -1.35 8.10
CA SER A 188 16.49 -0.97 9.48
C SER A 188 16.27 0.52 9.78
N ALA A 189 16.30 1.38 8.76
CA ALA A 189 16.00 2.81 8.89
C ALA A 189 14.52 3.03 9.18
N VAL A 190 13.62 2.35 8.44
CA VAL A 190 12.17 2.40 8.65
C VAL A 190 11.81 1.87 10.04
N LEU A 191 12.41 0.74 10.45
CA LEU A 191 12.20 0.18 11.78
C LEU A 191 12.56 1.17 12.90
N LYS A 192 13.68 1.87 12.78
CA LYS A 192 14.13 2.84 13.80
C LYS A 192 13.15 4.01 13.94
N ILE A 193 12.65 4.52 12.82
CA ILE A 193 11.66 5.61 12.81
C ILE A 193 10.37 5.14 13.47
N ALA A 194 9.83 4.00 13.05
CA ALA A 194 8.59 3.45 13.58
C ALA A 194 8.70 3.07 15.06
N GLN A 195 9.84 2.57 15.52
CA GLN A 195 10.11 2.33 16.95
C GLN A 195 10.13 3.62 17.78
N SER A 196 10.57 4.74 17.20
CA SER A 196 10.49 6.04 17.85
C SER A 196 9.04 6.51 18.00
N GLU A 197 8.23 6.36 16.94
CA GLU A 197 6.80 6.70 16.95
C GLU A 197 5.99 5.77 17.86
N ALA A 198 6.35 4.50 17.95
CA ALA A 198 5.74 3.50 18.81
C ALA A 198 5.78 3.89 20.31
N LYS A 199 6.74 4.70 20.74
CA LYS A 199 6.79 5.24 22.12
C LYS A 199 5.59 6.13 22.43
N GLN A 200 4.99 6.76 21.43
CA GLN A 200 3.83 7.64 21.59
C GLN A 200 2.53 6.91 21.28
N SER A 201 2.51 6.08 20.22
CA SER A 201 1.32 5.37 19.76
C SER A 201 1.02 4.10 20.57
N GLY A 202 2.02 3.52 21.22
CA GLY A 202 1.91 2.24 21.93
C GLY A 202 2.07 1.02 21.01
N ALA A 203 2.47 1.18 19.77
CA ALA A 203 2.71 0.09 18.84
C ALA A 203 3.77 -0.89 19.35
N LYS A 204 3.58 -2.18 19.01
CA LYS A 204 4.57 -3.23 19.25
C LYS A 204 4.99 -3.82 17.93
N ILE A 205 6.25 -3.61 17.55
CA ILE A 205 6.78 -4.11 16.28
C ILE A 205 7.88 -5.13 16.62
N SER A 206 7.67 -6.36 16.15
CA SER A 206 8.61 -7.48 16.38
C SER A 206 9.02 -8.15 15.07
N LEU A 207 10.28 -8.58 15.03
CA LEU A 207 10.87 -9.32 13.91
C LEU A 207 11.30 -10.70 14.37
N THR A 208 11.08 -11.71 13.54
CA THR A 208 11.54 -13.08 13.75
C THR A 208 11.83 -13.74 12.40
N ASN A 209 12.60 -14.83 12.40
CA ASN A 209 12.71 -15.70 11.22
C ASN A 209 11.78 -16.93 11.31
N GLU A 210 10.88 -16.96 12.30
CA GLU A 210 10.00 -18.09 12.60
C GLU A 210 8.53 -17.71 12.37
N PRO A 211 7.91 -18.09 11.23
CA PRO A 211 6.50 -17.80 10.94
C PRO A 211 5.54 -18.25 12.03
N LYS A 212 5.84 -19.40 12.66
CA LYS A 212 5.04 -19.97 13.74
C LYS A 212 5.03 -19.13 15.02
N GLU A 213 6.04 -18.29 15.23
CA GLU A 213 6.08 -17.36 16.36
C GLU A 213 5.29 -16.10 16.05
N ALA A 214 5.49 -15.54 14.85
CA ALA A 214 4.84 -14.31 14.45
C ALA A 214 3.31 -14.42 14.41
N ILE A 215 2.79 -15.55 13.91
CA ILE A 215 1.35 -15.75 13.68
C ILE A 215 0.53 -15.94 14.97
N LYS A 216 1.15 -16.27 16.11
CA LYS A 216 0.42 -16.52 17.36
C LYS A 216 -0.46 -15.33 17.75
N ASN A 217 -1.74 -15.60 18.01
CA ASN A 217 -2.76 -14.60 18.36
C ASN A 217 -2.96 -13.47 17.35
N ALA A 218 -2.56 -13.65 16.09
CA ALA A 218 -2.81 -12.67 15.05
C ALA A 218 -4.30 -12.55 14.73
N ASP A 219 -4.82 -11.32 14.65
CA ASP A 219 -6.16 -11.02 14.15
C ASP A 219 -6.18 -10.99 12.62
N VAL A 220 -5.03 -10.62 12.04
CA VAL A 220 -4.82 -10.46 10.61
C VAL A 220 -3.51 -11.12 10.22
N VAL A 221 -3.53 -11.91 9.17
CA VAL A 221 -2.34 -12.48 8.52
C VAL A 221 -2.22 -11.90 7.13
N VAL A 222 -1.06 -11.34 6.81
CA VAL A 222 -0.78 -10.69 5.52
C VAL A 222 0.45 -11.31 4.90
N THR A 223 0.43 -11.48 3.60
CA THR A 223 1.63 -11.82 2.81
C THR A 223 1.62 -11.08 1.48
N ASP A 224 2.75 -11.10 0.81
CA ASP A 224 2.95 -10.56 -0.53
C ASP A 224 3.82 -11.53 -1.33
N THR A 225 3.90 -11.31 -2.64
CA THR A 225 4.76 -12.10 -3.52
C THR A 225 6.21 -12.11 -3.03
N TRP A 226 6.84 -13.29 -3.08
CA TRP A 226 8.27 -13.41 -2.75
C TRP A 226 9.19 -12.85 -3.83
N ILE A 227 8.67 -12.68 -5.04
CA ILE A 227 9.41 -12.21 -6.20
C ILE A 227 8.73 -10.95 -6.70
N SER A 228 9.26 -9.79 -6.32
CA SER A 228 8.76 -8.50 -6.77
C SER A 228 9.14 -8.22 -8.23
N MET A 229 8.44 -7.28 -8.85
CA MET A 229 8.74 -6.85 -10.23
C MET A 229 10.16 -6.32 -10.35
N GLY A 230 10.93 -6.91 -11.27
CA GLY A 230 12.36 -6.61 -11.48
C GLY A 230 13.31 -7.56 -10.74
N GLN A 231 12.79 -8.59 -10.06
CA GLN A 231 13.57 -9.60 -9.34
C GLN A 231 13.40 -10.99 -9.97
N GLU A 232 12.90 -11.07 -11.19
CA GLU A 232 12.61 -12.33 -11.89
C GLU A 232 13.86 -13.24 -12.03
N ASP A 233 15.04 -12.64 -12.16
CA ASP A 233 16.32 -13.36 -12.26
C ASP A 233 16.74 -14.03 -10.93
N GLU A 234 16.20 -13.58 -9.79
CA GLU A 234 16.46 -14.15 -8.46
C GLU A 234 15.51 -15.28 -8.09
N LYS A 235 14.56 -15.62 -8.95
CA LYS A 235 13.40 -16.48 -8.65
C LYS A 235 13.77 -17.80 -7.96
N GLU A 236 14.72 -18.56 -8.52
CA GLU A 236 15.09 -19.88 -7.99
C GLU A 236 15.72 -19.78 -6.60
N GLY A 237 16.58 -18.80 -6.39
CA GLY A 237 17.22 -18.54 -5.10
C GLY A 237 16.17 -18.14 -4.04
N ARG A 238 15.28 -17.20 -4.38
CA ARG A 238 14.22 -16.76 -3.47
C ARG A 238 13.28 -17.90 -3.07
N ILE A 239 12.83 -18.73 -4.01
CA ILE A 239 11.99 -19.90 -3.69
C ILE A 239 12.68 -20.84 -2.71
N ALA A 240 13.99 -21.04 -2.83
CA ALA A 240 14.75 -21.88 -1.91
C ALA A 240 14.86 -21.26 -0.51
N ASP A 241 15.16 -19.96 -0.44
CA ASP A 241 15.35 -19.22 0.81
C ASP A 241 14.02 -19.05 1.60
N PHE A 242 12.90 -18.94 0.88
CA PHE A 242 11.56 -18.81 1.48
C PHE A 242 10.92 -20.15 1.84
N LYS A 243 11.65 -21.27 1.76
CA LYS A 243 11.15 -22.56 2.18
C LYS A 243 10.73 -22.54 3.65
N GLY A 244 9.45 -22.86 3.91
CA GLY A 244 8.85 -22.84 5.26
C GLY A 244 8.07 -21.55 5.58
N PHE A 245 8.03 -20.58 4.64
CA PHE A 245 7.26 -19.35 4.77
C PHE A 245 5.91 -19.38 4.04
N CYS A 246 5.60 -20.46 3.33
CA CYS A 246 4.29 -20.64 2.72
C CYS A 246 3.19 -20.71 3.79
N ILE A 247 2.18 -19.88 3.66
CA ILE A 247 1.03 -19.85 4.58
C ILE A 247 0.03 -20.90 4.12
N ASP A 248 0.00 -22.02 4.83
CA ASP A 248 -0.98 -23.10 4.67
C ASP A 248 -2.03 -23.08 5.79
N SER A 249 -3.05 -23.95 5.68
CA SER A 249 -4.12 -24.06 6.68
C SER A 249 -3.61 -24.46 8.07
N LYS A 250 -2.48 -25.17 8.15
CA LYS A 250 -1.86 -25.55 9.43
C LYS A 250 -1.23 -24.33 10.10
N LEU A 251 -0.53 -23.51 9.33
CA LEU A 251 0.06 -22.27 9.83
C LEU A 251 -1.03 -21.27 10.23
N MET A 252 -2.09 -21.09 9.39
CA MET A 252 -3.24 -20.25 9.74
C MET A 252 -3.89 -20.66 11.06
N ALA A 253 -4.10 -21.97 11.29
CA ALA A 253 -4.67 -22.49 12.54
C ALA A 253 -3.82 -22.14 13.78
N MET A 254 -2.53 -21.88 13.64
CA MET A 254 -1.64 -21.51 14.75
C MET A 254 -1.88 -20.10 15.29
N SER A 255 -2.66 -19.25 14.61
CA SER A 255 -3.13 -17.99 15.18
C SER A 255 -4.03 -18.22 16.41
N GLY A 256 -4.62 -19.40 16.54
CA GLY A 256 -5.50 -19.77 17.65
C GLY A 256 -6.90 -19.15 17.60
N LYS A 257 -7.24 -18.46 16.50
CA LYS A 257 -8.54 -17.83 16.25
C LYS A 257 -8.83 -17.75 14.76
N LYS A 258 -10.04 -17.32 14.41
CA LYS A 258 -10.40 -17.02 13.03
C LYS A 258 -9.76 -15.68 12.64
N SER A 259 -8.63 -15.75 11.94
CA SER A 259 -7.91 -14.57 11.45
C SER A 259 -8.38 -14.19 10.05
N VAL A 260 -8.39 -12.91 9.75
CA VAL A 260 -8.50 -12.36 8.39
C VAL A 260 -7.20 -12.65 7.63
N PHE A 261 -7.29 -12.99 6.35
CA PHE A 261 -6.12 -13.16 5.49
C PHE A 261 -6.17 -12.15 4.33
N LEU A 262 -5.09 -11.38 4.14
CA LEU A 262 -4.97 -10.38 3.09
C LEU A 262 -3.77 -10.66 2.17
N HIS A 263 -3.94 -10.30 0.89
CA HIS A 263 -2.90 -10.38 -0.13
C HIS A 263 -3.11 -9.32 -1.21
N CYS A 264 -2.15 -8.43 -1.40
CA CYS A 264 -2.26 -7.28 -2.31
C CYS A 264 -2.32 -7.65 -3.82
N LEU A 265 -2.12 -8.92 -4.17
CA LEU A 265 -2.11 -9.45 -5.55
C LEU A 265 -1.03 -8.81 -6.47
N PRO A 266 -0.46 -9.55 -7.43
CA PRO A 266 -0.81 -10.91 -7.84
C PRO A 266 -0.34 -11.97 -6.84
N ALA A 267 -1.07 -13.07 -6.71
CA ALA A 267 -0.76 -14.17 -5.80
C ALA A 267 -0.24 -15.39 -6.56
N TYR A 268 0.84 -16.00 -6.07
CA TYR A 268 1.41 -17.22 -6.63
C TYR A 268 1.16 -18.39 -5.68
N ARG A 269 0.01 -19.05 -5.89
CA ARG A 269 -0.41 -20.20 -5.09
C ARG A 269 0.65 -21.31 -5.10
N GLY A 270 0.94 -21.85 -3.92
CA GLY A 270 2.01 -22.83 -3.70
C GLY A 270 3.38 -22.20 -3.39
N TYR A 271 3.50 -20.87 -3.47
CA TYR A 271 4.65 -20.10 -2.99
C TYR A 271 4.32 -19.43 -1.66
N GLU A 272 3.86 -18.18 -1.67
CA GLU A 272 3.59 -17.43 -0.44
C GLU A 272 2.36 -17.94 0.34
N MET A 273 1.40 -18.58 -0.32
CA MET A 273 0.27 -19.24 0.34
C MET A 273 -0.20 -20.46 -0.45
N SER A 274 -0.92 -21.36 0.24
CA SER A 274 -1.58 -22.48 -0.40
C SER A 274 -2.84 -22.08 -1.17
N GLU A 275 -3.24 -22.88 -2.17
CA GLU A 275 -4.52 -22.73 -2.87
C GLU A 275 -5.70 -22.72 -1.89
N GLU A 276 -5.67 -23.63 -0.90
CA GLU A 276 -6.74 -23.76 0.10
C GLU A 276 -6.92 -22.48 0.93
N VAL A 277 -5.82 -21.88 1.40
CA VAL A 277 -5.87 -20.62 2.15
C VAL A 277 -6.38 -19.49 1.26
N PHE A 278 -5.89 -19.39 0.04
CA PHE A 278 -6.34 -18.34 -0.89
C PHE A 278 -7.85 -18.44 -1.14
N GLU A 279 -8.36 -19.62 -1.51
CA GLU A 279 -9.77 -19.78 -1.85
C GLU A 279 -10.70 -19.63 -0.63
N SER A 280 -10.25 -20.05 0.57
CA SER A 280 -11.04 -19.87 1.79
C SER A 280 -11.15 -18.42 2.26
N HIS A 281 -10.25 -17.55 1.79
CA HIS A 281 -10.19 -16.12 2.11
C HIS A 281 -10.40 -15.21 0.86
N ALA A 282 -10.90 -15.78 -0.24
CA ALA A 282 -11.06 -15.06 -1.50
C ALA A 282 -11.92 -13.79 -1.34
N ASP A 283 -13.01 -13.85 -0.58
CA ASP A 283 -13.88 -12.69 -0.34
C ASP A 283 -13.13 -11.53 0.33
N GLU A 284 -12.25 -11.82 1.29
CA GLU A 284 -11.43 -10.84 1.99
C GLU A 284 -10.38 -10.21 1.05
N ILE A 285 -9.69 -11.05 0.27
CA ILE A 285 -8.66 -10.64 -0.70
C ILE A 285 -9.26 -9.76 -1.81
N PHE A 286 -10.42 -10.14 -2.35
CA PHE A 286 -11.05 -9.35 -3.41
C PHE A 286 -11.76 -8.10 -2.88
N ALA A 287 -12.23 -8.09 -1.62
CA ALA A 287 -12.69 -6.87 -0.95
C ALA A 287 -11.52 -5.88 -0.75
N GLU A 288 -10.34 -6.36 -0.36
CA GLU A 288 -9.11 -5.58 -0.31
C GLU A 288 -8.75 -4.99 -1.68
N ALA A 289 -8.81 -5.80 -2.74
CA ALA A 289 -8.56 -5.34 -4.10
C ALA A 289 -9.58 -4.27 -4.56
N GLU A 290 -10.86 -4.40 -4.21
CA GLU A 290 -11.88 -3.37 -4.45
C GLU A 290 -11.56 -2.09 -3.68
N ASN A 291 -11.14 -2.21 -2.43
CA ASN A 291 -10.82 -1.07 -1.57
C ASN A 291 -9.63 -0.24 -2.05
N ARG A 292 -8.81 -0.76 -2.98
CA ARG A 292 -7.84 0.05 -3.73
C ARG A 292 -8.49 1.24 -4.41
N LEU A 293 -9.65 1.04 -5.05
CA LEU A 293 -10.42 2.11 -5.67
C LEU A 293 -10.89 3.15 -4.63
N HIS A 294 -11.44 2.68 -3.53
CA HIS A 294 -12.09 3.57 -2.57
C HIS A 294 -11.09 4.32 -1.67
N ALA A 295 -10.03 3.64 -1.20
CA ALA A 295 -8.96 4.27 -0.44
C ALA A 295 -8.24 5.35 -1.27
N GLN A 296 -7.97 5.09 -2.55
CA GLN A 296 -7.33 6.06 -3.43
C GLN A 296 -8.23 7.27 -3.72
N LYS A 297 -9.55 7.10 -3.81
CA LYS A 297 -10.48 8.24 -3.88
C LYS A 297 -10.38 9.12 -2.62
N GLY A 298 -10.37 8.51 -1.44
CA GLY A 298 -10.18 9.23 -0.19
C GLY A 298 -8.87 10.02 -0.14
N ILE A 299 -7.76 9.40 -0.57
CA ILE A 299 -6.44 10.03 -0.63
C ILE A 299 -6.44 11.22 -1.62
N MET A 300 -6.98 11.05 -2.83
CA MET A 300 -7.05 12.12 -3.83
C MET A 300 -7.83 13.33 -3.32
N VAL A 301 -9.00 13.10 -2.71
CA VAL A 301 -9.83 14.18 -2.15
C VAL A 301 -9.14 14.85 -0.95
N TRP A 302 -8.50 14.06 -0.07
CA TRP A 302 -7.73 14.61 1.05
C TRP A 302 -6.56 15.47 0.57
N CYS A 303 -5.81 15.03 -0.44
CA CYS A 303 -4.73 15.81 -1.03
C CYS A 303 -5.23 17.15 -1.60
N ASP A 304 -6.38 17.14 -2.26
CA ASP A 304 -6.99 18.34 -2.81
C ASP A 304 -7.42 19.34 -1.72
N GLN A 305 -8.02 18.86 -0.66
CA GLN A 305 -8.48 19.68 0.48
C GLN A 305 -7.32 20.29 1.29
N ASN A 306 -6.10 19.80 1.11
CA ASN A 306 -4.91 20.21 1.87
C ASN A 306 -3.78 20.78 0.97
N ARG A 307 -4.17 21.41 -0.15
CA ARG A 307 -3.25 22.13 -1.06
C ARG A 307 -2.58 23.33 -0.41
#